data_210930a5f43578e6ed88a741c51b8e2b
#
_entry.id   210930a5f43578e6ed88a741c51b8e2b
#
_cell.length_a   1.000
_cell.length_b   1.000
_cell.length_c   1.000
_cell.angle_alpha   90.00
_cell.angle_beta   90.00
_cell.angle_gamma   90.00
#
_symmetry.space_group_name_H-M   'P 1'
#
loop_
_entity.id
_entity.type
_entity.pdbx_description
1 polymer ?
#
loop_
_entity_poly.entity_id
_entity_poly.type
_entity_poly.pdbx_seq_one_letter_code
_entity_poly.pdbx_strand_id
1 'polypeptide(L)'
;PTVIIAILIFIVILDGLLAGCGGFLFCLNSCSGFVEQAKGLEMDAISASVIGGTLLSGGVGTPFGTVFGVLIKGTISSLITTQGTLSSWWVRIALSALLCFFIVLRALSCMTSVTCRCLFVFFLK
;
A
#
# COMPACT_ATOMS: atom_id res chain seq x y z
N PRO A 1 -1.81 24.51 -17.21
CA PRO A 1 -0.97 23.32 -17.32
C PRO A 1 0.32 23.47 -16.52
N THR A 2 0.97 24.62 -16.48
CA THR A 2 2.25 24.86 -15.77
C THR A 2 2.15 24.63 -14.26
N VAL A 3 1.06 25.01 -13.63
CA VAL A 3 0.83 24.83 -12.18
C VAL A 3 0.74 23.35 -11.81
N ILE A 4 0.07 22.55 -12.65
CA ILE A 4 -0.05 21.10 -12.42
C ILE A 4 1.30 20.41 -12.50
N ILE A 5 2.13 20.80 -13.48
CA ILE A 5 3.47 20.26 -13.64
C ILE A 5 4.36 20.64 -12.45
N ALA A 6 4.26 21.87 -11.96
CA ALA A 6 5.03 22.33 -10.79
C ALA A 6 4.64 21.55 -9.52
N ILE A 7 3.36 21.29 -9.31
CA ILE A 7 2.87 20.49 -8.19
C ILE A 7 3.36 19.05 -8.29
N LEU A 8 3.31 18.43 -9.47
CA LEU A 8 3.83 17.08 -9.69
C LEU A 8 5.32 16.97 -9.38
N ILE A 9 6.13 17.93 -9.87
CA ILE A 9 7.55 17.96 -9.59
C ILE A 9 7.82 18.11 -8.09
N PHE A 10 7.07 18.96 -7.41
CA PHE A 10 7.22 19.16 -5.97
C PHE A 10 6.89 17.87 -5.17
N ILE A 11 5.84 17.14 -5.56
CA ILE A 11 5.47 15.87 -4.95
C ILE A 11 6.58 14.83 -5.15
N VAL A 12 7.12 14.71 -6.35
CA VAL A 12 8.20 13.75 -6.66
C VAL A 12 9.48 14.07 -5.86
N ILE A 13 9.81 15.34 -5.69
CA ILE A 13 10.96 15.76 -4.88
C ILE A 13 10.74 15.38 -3.40
N LEU A 14 9.55 15.65 -2.87
CA LEU A 14 9.20 15.28 -1.49
C LEU A 14 9.26 13.77 -1.28
N ASP A 15 8.73 13.00 -2.21
CA ASP A 15 8.73 11.53 -2.17
C ASP A 15 10.16 10.98 -2.19
N GLY A 16 11.02 11.50 -3.05
CA GLY A 16 12.43 11.14 -3.10
C GLY A 16 13.18 11.48 -1.82
N LEU A 17 12.88 12.62 -1.20
CA LEU A 17 13.48 13.03 0.07
C LEU A 17 13.06 12.11 1.23
N LEU A 18 11.77 11.78 1.31
CA LEU A 18 11.25 10.84 2.30
C LEU A 18 11.81 9.43 2.10
N ALA A 19 11.92 8.97 0.86
CA ALA A 19 12.51 7.67 0.54
C ALA A 19 14.00 7.62 0.93
N GLY A 20 14.75 8.69 0.69
CA GLY A 20 16.15 8.81 1.10
C GLY A 20 16.33 8.76 2.61
N CYS A 21 15.51 9.50 3.36
CA CYS A 21 15.51 9.45 4.82
C CYS A 21 15.12 8.06 5.34
N GLY A 22 14.11 7.43 4.74
CA GLY A 22 13.68 6.06 5.09
C GLY A 22 14.77 5.03 4.84
N GLY A 23 15.46 5.10 3.70
CA GLY A 23 16.60 4.25 3.38
C GLY A 23 17.76 4.42 4.34
N PHE A 24 18.06 5.65 4.72
CA PHE A 24 19.11 5.94 5.71
C PHE A 24 18.81 5.34 7.08
N LEU A 25 17.59 5.54 7.58
CA LEU A 25 17.14 4.95 8.84
C LEU A 25 17.15 3.41 8.78
N PHE A 26 16.78 2.84 7.65
CA PHE A 26 16.81 1.40 7.44
C PHE A 26 18.22 0.83 7.49
N CYS A 27 19.20 1.50 6.86
CA CYS A 27 20.62 1.13 6.94
C CYS A 27 21.16 1.21 8.36
N LEU A 28 20.78 2.24 9.12
CA LEU A 28 21.18 2.37 10.51
C LEU A 28 20.61 1.25 11.39
N ASN A 29 19.34 0.90 11.18
CA ASN A 29 18.68 -0.15 11.95
C ASN A 29 19.22 -1.55 11.64
N SER A 30 19.58 -1.80 10.38
CA SER A 30 20.12 -3.08 9.93
C SER A 30 21.63 -3.23 10.16
N CYS A 31 22.34 -2.15 10.51
CA CYS A 31 23.81 -2.09 10.60
C CYS A 31 24.54 -2.69 9.39
N SER A 32 23.86 -2.79 8.24
CA SER A 32 24.38 -3.37 7.01
C SER A 32 23.75 -2.74 5.78
N GLY A 33 24.59 -2.40 4.81
CA GLY A 33 24.15 -1.86 3.51
C GLY A 33 24.02 -2.96 2.46
N PHE A 34 23.19 -3.99 2.71
CA PHE A 34 23.02 -5.07 1.75
C PHE A 34 21.89 -4.78 0.76
N VAL A 35 22.22 -4.77 -0.53
CA VAL A 35 21.30 -4.36 -1.62
C VAL A 35 20.06 -5.25 -1.71
N GLU A 36 20.12 -6.48 -1.27
CA GLU A 36 18.98 -7.41 -1.33
C GLU A 36 17.93 -7.22 -0.24
N GLN A 37 18.27 -6.54 0.84
CA GLN A 37 17.32 -6.32 1.94
C GLN A 37 16.16 -5.40 1.55
N ALA A 38 16.35 -4.52 0.58
CA ALA A 38 15.34 -3.60 0.10
C ALA A 38 14.41 -4.21 -0.98
N LYS A 39 14.74 -5.40 -1.51
CA LYS A 39 13.89 -6.06 -2.51
C LYS A 39 12.52 -6.41 -1.95
N GLY A 40 11.50 -5.88 -2.56
CA GLY A 40 10.10 -6.14 -2.21
C GLY A 40 9.48 -5.12 -1.26
N LEU A 41 10.23 -4.13 -0.77
CA LEU A 41 9.67 -3.03 0.03
C LEU A 41 8.65 -2.21 -0.75
N GLU A 42 8.82 -2.09 -2.07
CA GLU A 42 7.86 -1.44 -2.95
C GLU A 42 6.51 -2.17 -2.94
N MET A 43 6.52 -3.50 -3.04
CA MET A 43 5.29 -4.30 -2.97
C MET A 43 4.66 -4.23 -1.59
N ASP A 44 5.48 -4.16 -0.57
CA ASP A 44 5.06 -4.00 0.81
C ASP A 44 4.38 -2.64 1.05
N ALA A 45 4.90 -1.57 0.47
CA ALA A 45 4.31 -0.24 0.55
C ALA A 45 2.98 -0.17 -0.21
N ILE A 46 2.91 -0.76 -1.40
CA ILE A 46 1.68 -0.84 -2.20
C ILE A 46 0.62 -1.63 -1.44
N SER A 47 0.97 -2.78 -0.86
CA SER A 47 0.02 -3.60 -0.10
C SER A 47 -0.53 -2.86 1.11
N ALA A 48 0.31 -2.15 1.86
CA ALA A 48 -0.11 -1.35 2.99
C ALA A 48 -1.08 -0.23 2.60
N SER A 49 -0.84 0.46 1.48
CA SER A 49 -1.72 1.51 0.99
C SER A 49 -3.07 0.97 0.50
N VAL A 50 -3.08 -0.20 -0.15
CA VAL A 50 -4.32 -0.86 -0.60
C VAL A 50 -5.15 -1.37 0.58
N ILE A 51 -4.52 -1.98 1.58
CA ILE A 51 -5.17 -2.37 2.84
C ILE A 51 -5.76 -1.15 3.54
N GLY A 52 -5.04 -0.03 3.52
CA GLY A 52 -5.50 1.26 4.05
C GLY A 52 -6.66 1.91 3.28
N GLY A 53 -7.09 1.30 2.19
CA GLY A 53 -8.27 1.73 1.45
C GLY A 53 -8.02 2.64 0.25
N THR A 54 -6.77 2.76 -0.20
CA THR A 54 -6.44 3.47 -1.44
C THR A 54 -6.76 2.61 -2.65
N LEU A 55 -7.49 3.17 -3.63
CA LEU A 55 -7.77 2.46 -4.89
C LEU A 55 -6.55 2.52 -5.81
N LEU A 56 -6.11 1.36 -6.32
CA LEU A 56 -5.02 1.27 -7.30
C LEU A 56 -5.35 2.01 -8.61
N SER A 57 -6.62 2.07 -8.97
CA SER A 57 -7.09 2.81 -10.16
C SER A 57 -7.13 4.33 -9.94
N GLY A 58 -6.80 4.79 -8.75
CA GLY A 58 -6.80 6.21 -8.41
C GLY A 58 -8.17 6.78 -8.05
N GLY A 59 -8.20 8.05 -7.71
CA GLY A 59 -9.42 8.82 -7.44
C GLY A 59 -9.89 8.83 -5.99
N VAL A 60 -9.62 7.80 -5.20
CA VAL A 60 -9.99 7.74 -3.78
C VAL A 60 -8.86 7.16 -2.95
N GLY A 61 -8.45 7.90 -1.96
CA GLY A 61 -7.45 7.47 -0.98
C GLY A 61 -7.41 8.44 0.19
N THR A 62 -7.23 7.92 1.39
CA THR A 62 -7.08 8.73 2.60
C THR A 62 -5.73 8.46 3.25
N PRO A 63 -4.96 9.50 3.59
CA PRO A 63 -3.66 9.33 4.26
C PRO A 63 -3.80 8.61 5.60
N PHE A 64 -4.87 8.87 6.34
CA PHE A 64 -5.14 8.19 7.61
C PHE A 64 -5.38 6.68 7.43
N GLY A 65 -6.11 6.29 6.37
CA GLY A 65 -6.30 4.88 6.04
C GLY A 65 -4.98 4.16 5.77
N THR A 66 -4.07 4.81 5.06
CA THR A 66 -2.74 4.26 4.78
C THR A 66 -1.92 4.04 6.06
N VAL A 67 -1.98 4.94 7.04
CA VAL A 67 -1.33 4.76 8.34
C VAL A 67 -1.86 3.52 9.06
N PHE A 68 -3.17 3.34 9.09
CA PHE A 68 -3.76 2.12 9.67
C PHE A 68 -3.39 0.86 8.88
N GLY A 69 -3.31 0.95 7.56
CA GLY A 69 -2.85 -0.16 6.71
C GLY A 69 -1.42 -0.59 7.03
N VAL A 70 -0.52 0.36 7.24
CA VAL A 70 0.88 0.09 7.64
C VAL A 70 0.93 -0.57 9.02
N LEU A 71 0.13 -0.09 9.99
CA LEU A 71 0.07 -0.67 11.33
C LEU A 71 -0.43 -2.13 11.30
N ILE A 72 -1.51 -2.39 10.59
CA ILE A 72 -2.08 -3.74 10.43
C ILE A 72 -1.05 -4.67 9.79
N LYS A 73 -0.44 -4.24 8.69
CA LYS A 73 0.60 -5.00 8.02
C LYS A 73 1.80 -5.27 8.92
N GLY A 74 2.28 -4.24 9.63
CA GLY A 74 3.40 -4.36 10.56
C GLY A 74 3.12 -5.36 11.68
N THR A 75 1.91 -5.34 12.24
CA THR A 75 1.49 -6.29 13.28
C THR A 75 1.45 -7.73 12.74
N ILE A 76 0.88 -7.95 11.56
CA ILE A 76 0.83 -9.28 10.93
C ILE A 76 2.25 -9.80 10.64
N SER A 77 3.10 -8.96 10.07
CA SER A 77 4.49 -9.31 9.78
C SER A 77 5.26 -9.67 11.06
N SER A 78 5.10 -8.89 12.12
CA SER A 78 5.73 -9.15 13.41
C SER A 78 5.26 -10.46 14.04
N LEU A 79 3.96 -10.72 14.02
CA LEU A 79 3.40 -11.97 14.53
C LEU A 79 3.96 -13.20 13.80
N ILE A 80 4.03 -13.15 12.47
CA ILE A 80 4.56 -14.26 11.66
C ILE A 80 6.05 -14.48 11.93
N THR A 81 6.82 -13.40 12.09
CA THR A 81 8.26 -13.47 12.35
C THR A 81 8.55 -14.02 13.76
N THR A 82 7.72 -13.66 14.76
CA THR A 82 7.88 -14.10 16.15
C THR A 82 7.60 -15.58 16.34
N GLN A 83 6.76 -16.18 15.52
CA GLN A 83 6.46 -17.63 15.57
C GLN A 83 7.67 -18.52 15.21
N GLY A 84 8.70 -17.98 14.58
CA GLY A 84 10.01 -18.61 14.38
C GLY A 84 10.06 -19.90 13.56
N THR A 85 8.93 -20.53 13.31
CA THR A 85 8.80 -21.79 12.56
C THR A 85 8.61 -21.59 11.06
N LEU A 86 8.27 -20.37 10.64
CA LEU A 86 7.95 -20.04 9.26
C LEU A 86 9.12 -19.25 8.65
N SER A 87 9.69 -19.78 7.58
CA SER A 87 10.75 -19.09 6.83
C SER A 87 10.19 -17.79 6.19
N SER A 88 11.07 -16.84 5.92
CA SER A 88 10.77 -15.53 5.31
C SER A 88 9.91 -15.62 4.03
N TRP A 89 9.91 -16.75 3.34
CA TRP A 89 9.09 -17.01 2.16
C TRP A 89 7.60 -17.08 2.45
N TRP A 90 7.21 -17.68 3.57
CA TRP A 90 5.81 -17.80 3.99
C TRP A 90 5.18 -16.44 4.31
N VAL A 91 5.97 -15.52 4.87
CA VAL A 91 5.52 -14.13 5.11
C VAL A 91 5.12 -13.46 3.81
N ARG A 92 5.91 -13.60 2.75
CA ARG A 92 5.63 -13.03 1.43
C ARG A 92 4.39 -13.65 0.79
N ILE A 93 4.23 -14.96 0.91
CA ILE A 93 3.04 -15.67 0.39
C ILE A 93 1.78 -15.20 1.13
N ALA A 94 1.82 -15.11 2.45
CA ALA A 94 0.69 -14.65 3.26
C ALA A 94 0.31 -13.20 2.93
N LEU A 95 1.29 -12.31 2.80
CA LEU A 95 1.05 -10.91 2.43
C LEU A 95 0.46 -10.77 1.02
N SER A 96 0.97 -11.56 0.05
CA SER A 96 0.45 -11.56 -1.32
C SER A 96 -0.99 -12.06 -1.39
N ALA A 97 -1.30 -13.12 -0.64
CA ALA A 97 -2.67 -13.67 -0.55
C ALA A 97 -3.63 -12.65 0.08
N LEU A 98 -3.20 -12.00 1.17
CA LEU A 98 -3.98 -10.95 1.84
C LEU A 98 -4.24 -9.78 0.90
N LEU A 99 -3.24 -9.34 0.16
CA LEU A 99 -3.35 -8.25 -0.82
C LEU A 99 -4.36 -8.62 -1.92
N CYS A 100 -4.25 -9.82 -2.49
CA CYS A 100 -5.18 -10.32 -3.51
C CYS A 100 -6.62 -10.32 -2.98
N PHE A 101 -6.83 -10.80 -1.77
CA PHE A 101 -8.13 -10.81 -1.10
C PHE A 101 -8.71 -9.39 -0.96
N PHE A 102 -7.92 -8.43 -0.50
CA PHE A 102 -8.37 -7.04 -0.39
C PHE A 102 -8.68 -6.39 -1.74
N ILE A 103 -7.89 -6.68 -2.78
CA ILE A 103 -8.16 -6.16 -4.13
C ILE A 103 -9.50 -6.71 -4.64
N VAL A 104 -9.75 -8.01 -4.48
CA VAL A 104 -11.00 -8.65 -4.90
C VAL A 104 -12.19 -8.07 -4.13
N LEU A 105 -12.09 -7.92 -2.81
CA LEU A 105 -13.14 -7.28 -2.00
C LEU A 105 -13.42 -5.85 -2.46
N ARG A 106 -12.40 -5.08 -2.75
CA ARG A 106 -12.53 -3.71 -3.24
C ARG A 106 -13.14 -3.65 -4.64
N ALA A 107 -12.74 -4.55 -5.53
CA ALA A 107 -13.32 -4.65 -6.86
C ALA A 107 -14.80 -4.99 -6.79
N LEU A 108 -15.20 -5.93 -5.94
CA LEU A 108 -16.59 -6.29 -5.71
C LEU A 108 -17.40 -5.10 -5.13
N SER A 109 -16.85 -4.40 -4.14
CA SER A 109 -17.49 -3.22 -3.55
C SER A 109 -17.64 -2.09 -4.57
N CYS A 110 -16.66 -1.90 -5.44
CA CYS A 110 -16.71 -0.92 -6.51
C CYS A 110 -17.77 -1.28 -7.56
N MET A 111 -17.85 -2.54 -7.96
CA MET A 111 -18.90 -3.02 -8.88
C MET A 111 -20.30 -2.83 -8.29
N THR A 112 -20.49 -3.15 -7.02
CA THR A 112 -21.78 -2.96 -6.33
C THR A 112 -22.16 -1.47 -6.28
N SER A 113 -21.20 -0.60 -6.02
CA SER A 113 -21.44 0.86 -5.98
C SER A 113 -21.75 1.44 -7.36
N VAL A 114 -21.09 0.97 -8.41
CA VAL A 114 -21.36 1.40 -9.81
C VAL A 114 -22.72 0.89 -10.26
N THR A 115 -23.06 -0.37 -9.93
CA THR A 115 -24.39 -0.95 -10.26
C THR A 115 -25.49 -0.21 -9.54
N CYS A 116 -25.29 0.15 -8.28
CA CYS A 116 -26.28 0.93 -7.51
C CYS A 116 -26.46 2.35 -8.07
N ARG A 117 -25.37 2.99 -8.51
CA ARG A 117 -25.43 4.32 -9.16
C ARG A 117 -26.08 4.27 -10.53
N CYS A 118 -25.79 3.27 -11.35
CA CYS A 118 -26.47 3.09 -12.64
C CYS A 118 -27.97 2.80 -12.46
N LEU A 119 -28.34 1.98 -11.49
CA LEU A 119 -29.74 1.68 -11.20
C LEU A 119 -30.48 2.91 -10.70
N PHE A 120 -29.84 3.72 -9.84
CA PHE A 120 -30.44 4.96 -9.32
C PHE A 120 -30.62 6.02 -10.41
N VAL A 121 -29.67 6.17 -11.34
CA VAL A 121 -29.80 7.08 -12.49
C VAL A 121 -30.85 6.58 -13.49
N PHE A 122 -31.00 5.28 -13.65
CA PHE A 122 -32.01 4.70 -14.54
C PHE A 122 -33.43 4.83 -13.96
N PHE A 123 -33.58 4.79 -12.63
CA PHE A 123 -34.88 4.91 -11.96
C PHE A 123 -35.35 6.36 -11.85
N LEU A 124 -34.44 7.35 -11.93
CA LEU A 124 -34.76 8.80 -11.86
C LEU A 124 -35.02 9.43 -13.24
N LYS A 125 -34.99 8.69 -14.34
CA LYS A 125 -35.30 9.14 -15.68
C LYS A 125 -36.61 8.54 -16.17
#